data_7cc385f725d84bc468eeb1c662ba1585
#
_entry.id   7cc385f725d84bc468eeb1c662ba1585
#
_cell.length_a   1.000
_cell.length_b   1.000
_cell.length_c   1.000
_cell.angle_alpha   90.00
_cell.angle_beta   90.00
_cell.angle_gamma   90.00
#
_symmetry.space_group_name_H-M   'P 1'
#
loop_
_entity.id
_entity.type
_entity.pdbx_description
1 polymer ?
#
loop_
_entity_poly.entity_id
_entity_poly.type
_entity_poly.pdbx_seq_one_letter_code
_entity_poly.pdbx_strand_id
1 'polypeptide(L)'
;VQYRSDIGKKALVRFATPPKVGIVMGSDSDLGVMEGAVGMLKKFGIPFEMLVASAHRSPEKAAGYAAGARARGLEAIIAGAGHAAHLAGVLAAHTTLPVIGVPIDSSCLQGLDSLLSTVQMPPGIPVATMALGKSGAKNAGIFAAQIIAGSDTAVEQKLASFKAEMAAQVEKKSAKLETYR
;
A
#
# COMPACT_ATOMS: atom_id res chain seq x y z
N VAL A 1 25.45 15.21 -14.95
CA VAL A 1 25.81 15.18 -13.54
C VAL A 1 25.62 13.76 -13.06
N GLN A 2 26.74 13.07 -12.78
CA GLN A 2 26.80 11.67 -12.40
C GLN A 2 26.51 11.56 -10.89
N TYR A 3 25.37 11.01 -10.52
CA TYR A 3 24.98 10.82 -9.11
C TYR A 3 25.69 9.56 -8.58
N ARG A 4 26.70 9.73 -7.75
CA ARG A 4 27.33 8.64 -6.98
C ARG A 4 26.41 8.30 -5.80
N SER A 5 25.85 7.10 -5.79
CA SER A 5 25.06 6.52 -4.71
C SER A 5 25.98 5.90 -3.66
N ASP A 6 26.43 6.69 -2.69
CA ASP A 6 26.97 6.18 -1.43
C ASP A 6 25.89 6.26 -0.34
N ILE A 7 24.87 5.43 -0.45
CA ILE A 7 24.01 5.12 0.70
C ILE A 7 24.58 3.87 1.35
N GLY A 8 25.13 4.08 2.55
CA GLY A 8 25.84 3.09 3.35
C GLY A 8 25.10 1.75 3.46
N LYS A 9 25.89 0.69 3.39
CA LYS A 9 25.52 -0.71 3.64
C LYS A 9 24.92 -0.89 5.04
N LYS A 10 23.64 -0.65 5.22
CA LYS A 10 22.87 -1.16 6.37
C LYS A 10 21.89 -2.21 5.85
N ALA A 11 22.22 -3.46 6.21
CA ALA A 11 21.41 -4.67 6.17
C ALA A 11 20.09 -4.58 5.38
N LEU A 12 20.16 -4.78 4.07
CA LEU A 12 19.03 -5.24 3.30
C LEU A 12 18.66 -6.62 3.88
N VAL A 13 17.51 -6.71 4.50
CA VAL A 13 16.88 -8.00 4.75
C VAL A 13 16.75 -8.65 3.37
N ARG A 14 17.63 -9.59 3.05
CA ARG A 14 17.56 -10.37 1.81
C ARG A 14 16.32 -11.25 1.92
N PHE A 15 15.22 -10.79 1.35
CA PHE A 15 14.15 -11.69 1.02
C PHE A 15 14.68 -12.73 0.04
N ALA A 16 14.36 -14.01 0.25
CA ALA A 16 14.75 -15.10 -0.66
C ALA A 16 14.15 -14.91 -2.08
N THR A 17 13.17 -14.03 -2.21
CA THR A 17 12.51 -13.61 -3.47
C THR A 17 12.49 -12.07 -3.56
N PRO A 18 12.70 -11.50 -4.76
CA PRO A 18 12.63 -10.05 -4.94
C PRO A 18 11.25 -9.50 -4.55
N PRO A 19 11.16 -8.28 -3.97
CA PRO A 19 9.90 -7.70 -3.57
C PRO A 19 9.02 -7.40 -4.80
N LYS A 20 7.71 -7.72 -4.68
CA LYS A 20 6.70 -7.41 -5.70
C LYS A 20 5.89 -6.14 -5.36
N VAL A 21 5.83 -5.76 -4.09
CA VAL A 21 5.08 -4.59 -3.63
C VAL A 21 5.98 -3.69 -2.80
N GLY A 22 5.94 -2.40 -3.11
CA GLY A 22 6.57 -1.36 -2.28
C GLY A 22 5.56 -0.72 -1.33
N ILE A 23 5.90 -0.59 -0.05
CA ILE A 23 5.11 0.17 0.93
C ILE A 23 5.90 1.42 1.30
N VAL A 24 5.36 2.60 0.99
CA VAL A 24 5.99 3.90 1.26
C VAL A 24 5.14 4.68 2.25
N MET A 25 5.76 5.23 3.28
CA MET A 25 5.10 6.06 4.30
C MET A 25 5.69 7.45 4.33
N GLY A 26 4.86 8.48 4.57
CA GLY A 26 5.31 9.87 4.71
C GLY A 26 6.09 10.12 6.01
N SER A 27 5.81 9.31 7.03
CA SER A 27 6.42 9.33 8.36
C SER A 27 6.46 7.93 8.96
N ASP A 28 7.35 7.68 9.90
CA ASP A 28 7.38 6.46 10.72
C ASP A 28 6.17 6.34 11.66
N SER A 29 5.54 7.48 12.01
CA SER A 29 4.25 7.50 12.75
C SER A 29 3.12 6.78 12.04
N ASP A 30 3.21 6.61 10.71
CA ASP A 30 2.20 5.97 9.88
C ASP A 30 2.26 4.43 9.94
N LEU A 31 3.34 3.88 10.52
CA LEU A 31 3.61 2.43 10.56
C LEU A 31 2.45 1.64 11.16
N GLY A 32 1.89 2.08 12.30
CA GLY A 32 0.80 1.39 12.98
C GLY A 32 -0.49 1.26 12.15
N VAL A 33 -0.68 2.13 11.14
CA VAL A 33 -1.75 2.02 10.15
C VAL A 33 -1.33 1.08 9.03
N MET A 34 -0.13 1.26 8.49
CA MET A 34 0.37 0.54 7.32
C MET A 34 0.67 -0.94 7.59
N GLU A 35 0.82 -1.35 8.85
CA GLU A 35 0.85 -2.76 9.25
C GLU A 35 -0.38 -3.55 8.77
N GLY A 36 -1.50 -2.87 8.52
CA GLY A 36 -2.68 -3.48 7.89
C GLY A 36 -2.37 -4.06 6.50
N ALA A 37 -1.64 -3.32 5.67
CA ALA A 37 -1.20 -3.79 4.35
C ALA A 37 -0.17 -4.92 4.46
N VAL A 38 0.80 -4.76 5.37
CA VAL A 38 1.82 -5.79 5.66
C VAL A 38 1.17 -7.12 6.04
N GLY A 39 0.17 -7.10 6.92
CA GLY A 39 -0.55 -8.31 7.34
C GLY A 39 -1.22 -9.04 6.18
N MET A 40 -1.82 -8.30 5.25
CA MET A 40 -2.46 -8.90 4.07
C MET A 40 -1.45 -9.43 3.06
N LEU A 41 -0.37 -8.71 2.77
CA LEU A 41 0.69 -9.21 1.88
C LEU A 41 1.34 -10.48 2.43
N LYS A 42 1.61 -10.54 3.75
CA LYS A 42 2.08 -11.77 4.42
C LYS A 42 1.08 -12.90 4.31
N LYS A 43 -0.22 -12.64 4.53
CA LYS A 43 -1.28 -13.65 4.41
C LYS A 43 -1.31 -14.27 3.01
N PHE A 44 -1.12 -13.48 1.96
CA PHE A 44 -1.10 -13.97 0.58
C PHE A 44 0.28 -14.49 0.15
N GLY A 45 1.33 -14.32 0.98
CA GLY A 45 2.69 -14.76 0.67
C GLY A 45 3.39 -13.90 -0.38
N ILE A 46 3.01 -12.62 -0.47
CA ILE A 46 3.58 -11.65 -1.41
C ILE A 46 4.78 -10.97 -0.77
N PRO A 47 5.98 -11.06 -1.40
CA PRO A 47 7.16 -10.36 -0.91
C PRO A 47 7.02 -8.85 -1.13
N PHE A 48 7.45 -8.07 -0.15
CA PHE A 48 7.34 -6.61 -0.16
C PHE A 48 8.57 -5.95 0.45
N GLU A 49 8.79 -4.68 0.13
CA GLU A 49 9.75 -3.81 0.79
C GLU A 49 9.02 -2.61 1.42
N MET A 50 9.62 -2.01 2.46
CA MET A 50 9.06 -0.85 3.14
C MET A 50 10.09 0.24 3.31
N LEU A 51 9.66 1.50 3.18
CA LEU A 51 10.49 2.64 3.49
C LEU A 51 9.69 3.86 3.93
N VAL A 52 10.36 4.77 4.62
CA VAL A 52 9.87 6.13 4.89
C VAL A 52 10.46 7.08 3.86
N ALA A 53 9.59 7.80 3.12
CA ALA A 53 9.96 8.86 2.20
C ALA A 53 8.86 9.91 2.19
N SER A 54 9.19 11.14 2.59
CA SER A 54 8.23 12.24 2.62
C SER A 54 8.24 12.99 1.29
N ALA A 55 7.06 13.21 0.70
CA ALA A 55 6.94 14.04 -0.50
C ALA A 55 7.41 15.47 -0.28
N HIS A 56 7.28 16.00 0.95
CA HIS A 56 7.63 17.38 1.29
C HIS A 56 9.05 17.52 1.85
N ARG A 57 9.51 16.55 2.69
CA ARG A 57 10.78 16.65 3.41
C ARG A 57 11.93 15.91 2.74
N SER A 58 11.64 14.98 1.82
CA SER A 58 12.62 14.20 1.05
C SER A 58 12.09 13.88 -0.36
N PRO A 59 11.72 14.93 -1.16
CA PRO A 59 11.05 14.74 -2.46
C PRO A 59 11.88 13.92 -3.43
N GLU A 60 13.19 14.12 -3.49
CA GLU A 60 14.09 13.37 -4.37
C GLU A 60 14.12 11.87 -4.02
N LYS A 61 14.04 11.54 -2.72
CA LYS A 61 13.98 10.14 -2.26
C LYS A 61 12.69 9.48 -2.72
N ALA A 62 11.55 10.18 -2.58
CA ALA A 62 10.25 9.67 -3.02
C ALA A 62 10.22 9.47 -4.55
N ALA A 63 10.64 10.49 -5.31
CA ALA A 63 10.69 10.43 -6.77
C ALA A 63 11.64 9.32 -7.28
N GLY A 64 12.86 9.26 -6.74
CA GLY A 64 13.85 8.24 -7.11
C GLY A 64 13.41 6.82 -6.77
N TYR A 65 12.70 6.64 -5.63
CA TYR A 65 12.10 5.36 -5.28
C TYR A 65 11.10 4.89 -6.33
N ALA A 66 10.15 5.74 -6.70
CA ALA A 66 9.12 5.43 -7.68
C ALA A 66 9.69 5.19 -9.08
N ALA A 67 10.61 6.03 -9.53
CA ALA A 67 11.26 5.89 -10.84
C ALA A 67 12.03 4.57 -10.98
N GLY A 68 12.69 4.10 -9.92
CA GLY A 68 13.43 2.84 -9.92
C GLY A 68 12.59 1.59 -9.58
N ALA A 69 11.31 1.74 -9.22
CA ALA A 69 10.49 0.67 -8.67
C ALA A 69 10.31 -0.51 -9.64
N ARG A 70 9.97 -0.24 -10.90
CA ARG A 70 9.80 -1.28 -11.93
C ARG A 70 11.08 -2.06 -12.19
N ALA A 71 12.23 -1.38 -12.23
CA ALA A 71 13.52 -2.04 -12.45
C ALA A 71 13.94 -2.96 -11.29
N ARG A 72 13.39 -2.74 -10.08
CA ARG A 72 13.57 -3.64 -8.92
C ARG A 72 12.59 -4.81 -8.91
N GLY A 73 11.67 -4.90 -9.87
CA GLY A 73 10.68 -5.97 -9.97
C GLY A 73 9.38 -5.71 -9.23
N LEU A 74 9.13 -4.48 -8.78
CA LEU A 74 7.85 -4.14 -8.15
C LEU A 74 6.72 -4.14 -9.19
N GLU A 75 5.55 -4.60 -8.76
CA GLU A 75 4.31 -4.65 -9.56
C GLU A 75 3.28 -3.62 -9.10
N ALA A 76 3.37 -3.15 -7.84
CA ALA A 76 2.54 -2.09 -7.28
C ALA A 76 3.26 -1.34 -6.16
N ILE A 77 2.81 -0.10 -5.88
CA ILE A 77 3.27 0.70 -4.73
C ILE A 77 2.06 1.07 -3.87
N ILE A 78 2.14 0.80 -2.58
CA ILE A 78 1.17 1.27 -1.58
C ILE A 78 1.77 2.48 -0.87
N ALA A 79 1.06 3.61 -0.85
CA ALA A 79 1.52 4.87 -0.27
C ALA A 79 0.60 5.32 0.86
N GLY A 80 1.12 5.43 2.09
CA GLY A 80 0.39 5.95 3.25
C GLY A 80 0.84 7.35 3.63
N ALA A 81 -0.10 8.28 3.80
CA ALA A 81 0.18 9.64 4.25
C ALA A 81 -1.05 10.28 4.91
N GLY A 82 -0.79 11.11 5.91
CA GLY A 82 -1.79 11.96 6.56
C GLY A 82 -1.64 13.44 6.20
N HIS A 83 -2.50 14.30 6.76
CA HIS A 83 -2.54 15.73 6.52
C HIS A 83 -2.66 16.03 5.00
N ALA A 84 -1.80 16.90 4.46
CA ALA A 84 -1.63 17.13 3.03
C ALA A 84 -0.97 15.90 2.38
N ALA A 85 -1.74 14.86 2.11
CA ALA A 85 -1.28 13.53 1.72
C ALA A 85 -0.85 13.45 0.23
N HIS A 86 0.16 14.24 -0.15
CA HIS A 86 0.63 14.33 -1.53
C HIS A 86 1.49 13.14 -1.98
N LEU A 87 1.92 12.27 -1.05
CA LEU A 87 2.90 11.21 -1.33
C LEU A 87 2.46 10.28 -2.47
N ALA A 88 1.22 9.80 -2.44
CA ALA A 88 0.71 8.89 -3.45
C ALA A 88 0.71 9.52 -4.85
N GLY A 89 0.28 10.78 -4.97
CA GLY A 89 0.29 11.54 -6.22
C GLY A 89 1.71 11.78 -6.74
N VAL A 90 2.65 12.13 -5.85
CA VAL A 90 4.07 12.30 -6.22
C VAL A 90 4.65 10.99 -6.72
N LEU A 91 4.43 9.87 -6.05
CA LEU A 91 4.91 8.57 -6.52
C LEU A 91 4.29 8.20 -7.87
N ALA A 92 2.97 8.41 -8.05
CA ALA A 92 2.27 8.11 -9.30
C ALA A 92 2.81 8.92 -10.48
N ALA A 93 3.25 10.17 -10.26
CA ALA A 93 3.85 10.99 -11.29
C ALA A 93 5.23 10.49 -11.76
N HIS A 94 5.91 9.65 -10.98
CA HIS A 94 7.27 9.17 -11.26
C HIS A 94 7.35 7.69 -11.61
N THR A 95 6.22 6.99 -11.78
CA THR A 95 6.20 5.58 -12.17
C THR A 95 5.03 5.26 -13.08
N THR A 96 5.14 4.17 -13.83
CA THR A 96 4.01 3.57 -14.58
C THR A 96 3.40 2.38 -13.84
N LEU A 97 3.84 2.09 -12.61
CA LEU A 97 3.23 1.07 -11.77
C LEU A 97 1.91 1.60 -11.16
N PRO A 98 0.94 0.72 -10.87
CA PRO A 98 -0.21 1.08 -10.06
C PRO A 98 0.22 1.63 -8.70
N VAL A 99 -0.29 2.82 -8.34
CA VAL A 99 -0.11 3.41 -7.01
C VAL A 99 -1.42 3.38 -6.25
N ILE A 100 -1.37 2.81 -5.05
CA ILE A 100 -2.51 2.60 -4.15
C ILE A 100 -2.33 3.55 -2.97
N GLY A 101 -3.20 4.56 -2.85
CA GLY A 101 -3.15 5.56 -1.79
C GLY A 101 -3.94 5.11 -0.56
N VAL A 102 -3.34 5.26 0.60
CA VAL A 102 -3.97 5.05 1.91
C VAL A 102 -3.97 6.39 2.65
N PRO A 103 -5.09 7.11 2.66
CA PRO A 103 -5.19 8.32 3.44
C PRO A 103 -5.23 7.98 4.94
N ILE A 104 -4.51 8.75 5.76
CA ILE A 104 -4.36 8.51 7.21
C ILE A 104 -4.98 9.65 8.00
N ASP A 105 -5.78 9.30 9.00
CA ASP A 105 -6.54 10.20 9.87
C ASP A 105 -5.67 10.79 11.00
N SER A 106 -4.59 11.47 10.65
CA SER A 106 -3.61 12.01 11.59
C SER A 106 -3.76 13.52 11.87
N SER A 107 -4.81 14.17 11.34
CA SER A 107 -5.05 15.62 11.48
C SER A 107 -6.29 15.94 12.32
N CYS A 108 -6.47 17.22 12.67
CA CYS A 108 -7.68 17.72 13.31
C CYS A 108 -8.93 17.61 12.40
N LEU A 109 -8.77 17.40 11.09
CA LEU A 109 -9.85 17.18 10.13
C LEU A 109 -10.24 15.69 10.00
N GLN A 110 -9.77 14.84 10.91
CA GLN A 110 -10.12 13.42 10.99
C GLN A 110 -9.92 12.67 9.66
N GLY A 111 -8.90 13.06 8.90
CA GLY A 111 -8.53 12.43 7.64
C GLY A 111 -9.25 12.94 6.39
N LEU A 112 -10.17 13.90 6.49
CA LEU A 112 -10.82 14.47 5.31
C LEU A 112 -9.81 15.16 4.39
N ASP A 113 -8.85 15.87 4.95
CA ASP A 113 -7.74 16.50 4.25
C ASP A 113 -6.88 15.49 3.51
N SER A 114 -6.50 14.39 4.16
CA SER A 114 -5.70 13.33 3.54
C SER A 114 -6.48 12.58 2.46
N LEU A 115 -7.77 12.32 2.68
CA LEU A 115 -8.63 11.70 1.68
C LEU A 115 -8.74 12.57 0.42
N LEU A 116 -9.07 13.84 0.56
CA LEU A 116 -9.22 14.75 -0.57
C LEU A 116 -7.89 14.97 -1.31
N SER A 117 -6.76 15.09 -0.59
CA SER A 117 -5.43 15.20 -1.19
C SER A 117 -5.03 13.97 -2.00
N THR A 118 -5.52 12.80 -1.60
CA THR A 118 -5.16 11.52 -2.25
C THR A 118 -6.08 11.19 -3.43
N VAL A 119 -7.40 11.47 -3.31
CA VAL A 119 -8.39 11.03 -4.30
C VAL A 119 -8.55 12.01 -5.47
N GLN A 120 -8.36 13.31 -5.25
CA GLN A 120 -8.60 14.35 -6.26
C GLN A 120 -7.42 14.51 -7.23
N MET A 121 -7.05 13.42 -7.90
CA MET A 121 -5.96 13.40 -8.87
C MET A 121 -6.39 13.96 -10.23
N PRO A 122 -5.48 14.69 -10.93
CA PRO A 122 -5.74 15.18 -12.29
C PRO A 122 -5.79 14.02 -13.29
N PRO A 123 -6.50 14.19 -14.42
CA PRO A 123 -6.47 13.22 -15.51
C PRO A 123 -5.05 12.91 -15.97
N GLY A 124 -4.76 11.62 -16.18
CA GLY A 124 -3.45 11.14 -16.63
C GLY A 124 -2.53 10.61 -15.51
N ILE A 125 -2.76 10.99 -14.25
CA ILE A 125 -1.97 10.51 -13.08
C ILE A 125 -2.92 9.88 -12.04
N PRO A 126 -3.38 8.64 -12.26
CA PRO A 126 -4.33 7.99 -11.35
C PRO A 126 -3.67 7.50 -10.06
N VAL A 127 -4.42 7.58 -8.96
CA VAL A 127 -4.13 6.91 -7.68
C VAL A 127 -5.36 6.11 -7.27
N ALA A 128 -5.18 4.81 -7.02
CA ALA A 128 -6.24 3.96 -6.49
C ALA A 128 -6.42 4.23 -4.99
N THR A 129 -7.28 5.16 -4.64
CA THR A 129 -7.46 5.62 -3.25
C THR A 129 -8.33 4.66 -2.45
N MET A 130 -7.80 4.18 -1.32
CA MET A 130 -8.49 3.30 -0.38
C MET A 130 -9.25 4.10 0.70
N ALA A 131 -9.96 3.39 1.57
CA ALA A 131 -10.60 3.98 2.74
C ALA A 131 -9.55 4.55 3.72
N LEU A 132 -10.01 5.39 4.66
CA LEU A 132 -9.17 5.97 5.71
C LEU A 132 -8.59 4.94 6.67
N GLY A 133 -7.34 5.14 7.05
CA GLY A 133 -6.69 4.48 8.16
C GLY A 133 -6.49 2.97 7.97
N LYS A 134 -6.58 2.21 9.07
CA LYS A 134 -6.25 0.78 9.11
C LYS A 134 -7.08 -0.09 8.17
N SER A 135 -8.35 0.23 7.97
CA SER A 135 -9.22 -0.50 7.01
C SER A 135 -8.76 -0.26 5.57
N GLY A 136 -8.40 0.97 5.23
CA GLY A 136 -7.82 1.32 3.95
C GLY A 136 -6.49 0.61 3.69
N ALA A 137 -5.61 0.57 4.70
CA ALA A 137 -4.34 -0.14 4.60
C ALA A 137 -4.52 -1.65 4.33
N LYS A 138 -5.47 -2.31 5.01
CA LYS A 138 -5.81 -3.71 4.73
C LYS A 138 -6.30 -3.89 3.29
N ASN A 139 -7.22 -3.04 2.85
CA ASN A 139 -7.74 -3.09 1.48
C ASN A 139 -6.67 -2.78 0.44
N ALA A 140 -5.70 -1.90 0.74
CA ALA A 140 -4.54 -1.66 -0.12
C ALA A 140 -3.70 -2.93 -0.34
N GLY A 141 -3.44 -3.69 0.74
CA GLY A 141 -2.74 -4.98 0.63
C GLY A 141 -3.52 -6.02 -0.17
N ILE A 142 -4.85 -6.08 -0.01
CA ILE A 142 -5.73 -6.97 -0.81
C ILE A 142 -5.73 -6.53 -2.27
N PHE A 143 -5.86 -5.24 -2.55
CA PHE A 143 -5.90 -4.71 -3.92
C PHE A 143 -4.56 -4.93 -4.64
N ALA A 144 -3.43 -4.74 -3.95
CA ALA A 144 -2.12 -5.11 -4.49
C ALA A 144 -2.05 -6.61 -4.82
N ALA A 145 -2.60 -7.47 -3.95
CA ALA A 145 -2.69 -8.91 -4.24
C ALA A 145 -3.57 -9.21 -5.46
N GLN A 146 -4.68 -8.48 -5.67
CA GLN A 146 -5.52 -8.62 -6.86
C GLN A 146 -4.78 -8.23 -8.14
N ILE A 147 -3.94 -7.19 -8.10
CA ILE A 147 -3.10 -6.80 -9.24
C ILE A 147 -2.15 -7.94 -9.60
N ILE A 148 -1.45 -8.50 -8.60
CA ILE A 148 -0.49 -9.60 -8.78
C ILE A 148 -1.19 -10.89 -9.26
N ALA A 149 -2.39 -11.17 -8.77
CA ALA A 149 -3.18 -12.33 -9.15
C ALA A 149 -3.53 -12.38 -10.64
N GLY A 150 -3.47 -11.25 -11.34
CA GLY A 150 -3.62 -11.22 -12.80
C GLY A 150 -2.57 -12.03 -13.57
N SER A 151 -1.43 -12.34 -12.94
CA SER A 151 -0.34 -13.15 -13.51
C SER A 151 0.16 -14.26 -12.58
N ASP A 152 -0.40 -14.40 -11.37
CA ASP A 152 0.02 -15.36 -10.34
C ASP A 152 -1.19 -16.15 -9.80
N THR A 153 -1.41 -17.34 -10.37
CA THR A 153 -2.55 -18.21 -10.01
C THR A 153 -2.53 -18.69 -8.56
N ALA A 154 -1.35 -18.78 -7.93
CA ALA A 154 -1.27 -19.15 -6.52
C ALA A 154 -1.80 -18.03 -5.62
N VAL A 155 -1.57 -16.77 -5.98
CA VAL A 155 -2.15 -15.62 -5.29
C VAL A 155 -3.66 -15.54 -5.55
N GLU A 156 -4.11 -15.81 -6.78
CA GLU A 156 -5.55 -15.87 -7.12
C GLU A 156 -6.30 -16.88 -6.24
N GLN A 157 -5.79 -18.10 -6.12
CA GLN A 157 -6.39 -19.13 -5.27
C GLN A 157 -6.49 -18.72 -3.80
N LYS A 158 -5.44 -18.08 -3.27
CA LYS A 158 -5.46 -17.55 -1.90
C LYS A 158 -6.50 -16.43 -1.71
N LEU A 159 -6.69 -15.57 -2.70
CA LEU A 159 -7.74 -14.53 -2.69
C LEU A 159 -9.14 -15.16 -2.72
N ALA A 160 -9.37 -16.18 -3.54
CA ALA A 160 -10.64 -16.92 -3.60
C ALA A 160 -10.94 -17.57 -2.25
N SER A 161 -9.97 -18.27 -1.66
CA SER A 161 -10.09 -18.88 -0.32
C SER A 161 -10.38 -17.84 0.76
N PHE A 162 -9.70 -16.70 0.71
CA PHE A 162 -9.92 -15.60 1.65
C PHE A 162 -11.35 -15.04 1.57
N LYS A 163 -11.91 -14.88 0.36
CA LYS A 163 -13.31 -14.47 0.19
C LYS A 163 -14.29 -15.50 0.74
N ALA A 164 -14.04 -16.78 0.50
CA ALA A 164 -14.88 -17.87 1.05
C ALA A 164 -14.82 -17.90 2.59
N GLU A 165 -13.63 -17.71 3.19
CA GLU A 165 -13.47 -17.59 4.64
C GLU A 165 -14.31 -16.45 5.23
N MET A 166 -14.28 -15.27 4.58
CA MET A 166 -15.08 -14.12 5.04
C MET A 166 -16.58 -14.40 4.97
N ALA A 167 -17.06 -15.00 3.88
CA ALA A 167 -18.47 -15.38 3.75
C ALA A 167 -18.88 -16.38 4.85
N ALA A 168 -18.11 -17.44 5.07
CA ALA A 168 -18.36 -18.41 6.12
C ALA A 168 -18.36 -17.80 7.53
N GLN A 169 -17.56 -16.76 7.78
CA GLN A 169 -17.59 -16.03 9.05
C GLN A 169 -18.87 -15.23 9.24
N VAL A 170 -19.44 -14.65 8.18
CA VAL A 170 -20.73 -13.96 8.22
C VAL A 170 -21.84 -14.93 8.54
N GLU A 171 -21.90 -16.10 7.86
CA GLU A 171 -22.90 -17.13 8.12
C GLU A 171 -22.84 -17.64 9.56
N LYS A 172 -21.62 -17.90 10.09
CA LYS A 172 -21.46 -18.28 11.51
C LYS A 172 -21.96 -17.22 12.50
N LYS A 173 -21.82 -15.93 12.15
CA LYS A 173 -22.35 -14.82 12.99
C LYS A 173 -23.87 -14.74 12.88
N SER A 174 -24.43 -14.93 11.67
CA SER A 174 -25.86 -14.92 11.42
C SER A 174 -26.56 -16.04 12.18
N ALA A 175 -26.04 -17.27 12.13
CA ALA A 175 -26.58 -18.42 12.84
C ALA A 175 -26.70 -18.21 14.37
N LYS A 176 -25.77 -17.43 14.96
CA LYS A 176 -25.86 -17.07 16.39
C LYS A 176 -27.05 -16.16 16.71
N LEU A 177 -27.54 -15.39 15.75
CA LEU A 177 -28.68 -14.47 15.95
C LEU A 177 -30.02 -15.17 15.82
N GLU A 178 -30.07 -16.36 15.21
CA GLU A 178 -31.31 -17.16 15.10
C GLU A 178 -31.84 -17.62 16.46
N THR A 179 -30.95 -17.69 17.48
CA THR A 179 -31.36 -18.02 18.88
C THR A 179 -32.10 -16.88 19.58
N TYR A 180 -32.22 -15.70 18.97
CA TYR A 180 -32.98 -14.55 19.52
C TYR A 180 -34.39 -14.41 18.93
N ARG A 181 -34.87 -15.40 18.20
CA ARG A 181 -36.24 -15.46 17.66
C ARG A 181 -37.19 -16.15 18.60
#